data_d93c1129ec6f31e38e7d8236e5ebb2a3
#
_entry.id   d93c1129ec6f31e38e7d8236e5ebb2a3
#
_cell.length_a   1.000
_cell.length_b   1.000
_cell.length_c   1.000
_cell.angle_alpha   90.00
_cell.angle_beta   90.00
_cell.angle_gamma   90.00
#
_symmetry.space_group_name_H-M   'P 1'
#
loop_
_entity.id
_entity.type
_entity.pdbx_description
1 polymer ?
#
loop_
_entity_poly.entity_id
_entity_poly.type
_entity_poly.pdbx_seq_one_letter_code
_entity_poly.pdbx_strand_id
1 'polypeptide(L)'
;MVTGVVVAITDDDVVVDVSFKTEGVIPRSEFLDRDGNLTVKVGDEVDVLVEKFDPTTGEIKLSRERAARIRIWEVLETAYREKSPVRGRVVERVKGGLSVDIGVRAFLPGSLVDVRPIRRLEDYIGQDVEARIINFDRRRNNVVISRKAILEEQLAVQREQTLANLEEGMIVTGTVKNVTDYGVFIDVGGIDGLLHVTDISWGRVGHPSEYFKVGDEAKVVVLKVDREKGRVSLGYR
;
A
#
# COMPACT_ATOMS: atom_id res chain seq x y z
N MET A 1 -22.10 16.17 11.23
CA MET A 1 -22.47 15.17 10.21
C MET A 1 -23.71 14.46 10.70
N VAL A 2 -24.68 14.26 9.87
CA VAL A 2 -25.96 13.60 10.18
C VAL A 2 -26.32 12.65 9.04
N THR A 3 -27.05 11.59 9.36
CA THR A 3 -27.62 10.69 8.33
C THR A 3 -29.03 11.13 8.04
N GLY A 4 -29.34 11.35 6.79
CA GLY A 4 -30.68 11.73 6.34
C GLY A 4 -31.23 10.76 5.31
N VAL A 5 -32.54 10.85 5.07
CA VAL A 5 -33.24 10.03 4.07
C VAL A 5 -33.69 10.91 2.91
N VAL A 6 -33.42 10.47 1.68
CA VAL A 6 -33.89 11.17 0.47
C VAL A 6 -35.41 11.07 0.38
N VAL A 7 -36.08 12.20 0.45
CA VAL A 7 -37.57 12.30 0.40
C VAL A 7 -38.07 12.73 -0.94
N ALA A 8 -37.31 13.56 -1.68
CA ALA A 8 -37.68 14.02 -3.01
C ALA A 8 -36.44 14.30 -3.87
N ILE A 9 -36.59 14.19 -5.17
CA ILE A 9 -35.57 14.56 -6.16
C ILE A 9 -36.21 15.48 -7.16
N THR A 10 -35.64 16.68 -7.30
CA THR A 10 -36.03 17.69 -8.27
C THR A 10 -35.05 17.77 -9.43
N ASP A 11 -35.30 18.65 -10.38
CA ASP A 11 -34.39 18.82 -11.53
C ASP A 11 -33.01 19.37 -11.13
N ASP A 12 -32.97 20.22 -10.08
CA ASP A 12 -31.76 20.92 -9.63
C ASP A 12 -31.21 20.39 -8.29
N ASP A 13 -32.10 19.85 -7.44
CA ASP A 13 -31.76 19.52 -6.05
C ASP A 13 -32.31 18.16 -5.60
N VAL A 14 -31.71 17.64 -4.54
CA VAL A 14 -32.17 16.46 -3.79
C VAL A 14 -32.59 16.93 -2.40
N VAL A 15 -33.82 16.62 -2.03
CA VAL A 15 -34.38 16.97 -0.70
C VAL A 15 -34.13 15.77 0.25
N VAL A 16 -33.52 16.07 1.39
CA VAL A 16 -33.15 15.08 2.40
C VAL A 16 -33.73 15.43 3.75
N ASP A 17 -34.49 14.54 4.35
CA ASP A 17 -34.95 14.64 5.73
C ASP A 17 -33.84 14.22 6.69
N VAL A 18 -33.41 15.15 7.54
CA VAL A 18 -32.34 14.93 8.52
C VAL A 18 -32.88 14.71 9.95
N SER A 19 -34.14 14.34 10.09
CA SER A 19 -34.80 14.00 11.39
C SER A 19 -34.87 15.15 12.42
N PHE A 20 -34.55 16.38 12.04
CA PHE A 20 -34.64 17.56 12.90
C PHE A 20 -35.92 18.39 12.64
N LYS A 21 -36.97 17.76 12.13
CA LYS A 21 -38.23 18.42 11.69
C LYS A 21 -38.05 19.41 10.54
N THR A 22 -36.94 19.33 9.82
CA THR A 22 -36.63 20.23 8.71
C THR A 22 -36.00 19.45 7.58
N GLU A 23 -36.42 19.71 6.38
CA GLU A 23 -35.84 19.16 5.16
C GLU A 23 -34.66 20.01 4.72
N GLY A 24 -33.56 19.38 4.33
CA GLY A 24 -32.41 20.05 3.77
C GLY A 24 -32.28 19.80 2.28
N VAL A 25 -31.67 20.75 1.58
CA VAL A 25 -31.49 20.71 0.13
C VAL A 25 -30.02 20.50 -0.21
N ILE A 26 -29.74 19.57 -1.14
CA ILE A 26 -28.41 19.30 -1.66
C ILE A 26 -28.45 19.43 -3.18
N PRO A 27 -27.51 20.15 -3.80
CA PRO A 27 -27.44 20.20 -5.25
C PRO A 27 -27.37 18.80 -5.88
N ARG A 28 -28.21 18.57 -6.87
CA ARG A 28 -28.26 17.26 -7.58
C ARG A 28 -26.91 16.86 -8.15
N SER A 29 -26.06 17.82 -8.51
CA SER A 29 -24.71 17.60 -9.00
C SER A 29 -23.83 16.79 -8.06
N GLU A 30 -24.04 16.83 -6.75
CA GLU A 30 -23.30 16.06 -5.76
C GLU A 30 -23.64 14.56 -5.76
N PHE A 31 -24.73 14.17 -6.44
CA PHE A 31 -25.21 12.80 -6.54
C PHE A 31 -25.03 12.17 -7.93
N LEU A 32 -24.42 12.90 -8.85
CA LEU A 32 -24.11 12.39 -10.18
C LEU A 32 -22.79 11.59 -10.17
N ASP A 33 -22.77 10.47 -10.89
CA ASP A 33 -21.55 9.74 -11.18
C ASP A 33 -20.74 10.40 -12.31
N ARG A 34 -19.62 9.78 -12.70
CA ARG A 34 -18.75 10.29 -13.78
C ARG A 34 -19.46 10.30 -15.14
N ASP A 35 -20.49 9.50 -15.30
CA ASP A 35 -21.28 9.35 -16.53
C ASP A 35 -22.53 10.25 -16.53
N GLY A 36 -22.73 11.04 -15.45
CA GLY A 36 -23.84 11.96 -15.30
C GLY A 36 -25.15 11.32 -14.81
N ASN A 37 -25.09 10.06 -14.34
CA ASN A 37 -26.25 9.36 -13.82
C ASN A 37 -26.45 9.63 -12.33
N LEU A 38 -27.70 9.72 -11.91
CA LEU A 38 -28.04 9.91 -10.51
C LEU A 38 -27.79 8.64 -9.71
N THR A 39 -27.02 8.76 -8.61
CA THR A 39 -26.59 7.61 -7.78
C THR A 39 -27.51 7.30 -6.61
N VAL A 40 -28.57 8.09 -6.38
CA VAL A 40 -29.51 7.93 -5.27
C VAL A 40 -30.96 7.90 -5.75
N LYS A 41 -31.81 7.28 -4.94
CA LYS A 41 -33.26 7.19 -5.12
C LYS A 41 -33.98 7.70 -3.88
N VAL A 42 -35.24 8.06 -4.04
CA VAL A 42 -36.12 8.38 -2.91
C VAL A 42 -36.19 7.18 -1.96
N GLY A 43 -35.94 7.44 -0.67
CA GLY A 43 -35.86 6.42 0.38
C GLY A 43 -34.46 5.97 0.75
N ASP A 44 -33.44 6.38 0.00
CA ASP A 44 -32.04 6.07 0.33
C ASP A 44 -31.54 6.87 1.52
N GLU A 45 -30.73 6.23 2.37
CA GLU A 45 -30.02 6.92 3.45
C GLU A 45 -28.71 7.52 2.92
N VAL A 46 -28.45 8.77 3.27
CA VAL A 46 -27.25 9.50 2.88
C VAL A 46 -26.64 10.23 4.07
N ASP A 47 -25.31 10.19 4.16
CA ASP A 47 -24.58 10.99 5.14
C ASP A 47 -24.37 12.40 4.57
N VAL A 48 -24.75 13.40 5.35
CA VAL A 48 -24.70 14.80 4.96
C VAL A 48 -24.11 15.69 6.06
N LEU A 49 -23.51 16.78 5.66
CA LEU A 49 -23.03 17.81 6.56
C LEU A 49 -23.96 19.03 6.48
N VAL A 50 -24.42 19.49 7.63
CA VAL A 50 -25.16 20.77 7.71
C VAL A 50 -24.17 21.91 7.52
N GLU A 51 -24.27 22.62 6.41
CA GLU A 51 -23.38 23.76 6.10
C GLU A 51 -23.90 25.06 6.68
N LYS A 52 -25.16 25.32 6.47
CA LYS A 52 -25.79 26.59 6.88
C LYS A 52 -27.26 26.34 7.20
N PHE A 53 -27.74 26.99 8.24
CA PHE A 53 -29.14 27.12 8.56
C PHE A 53 -29.55 28.57 8.33
N ASP A 54 -30.58 28.82 7.52
CA ASP A 54 -31.14 30.11 7.32
C ASP A 54 -32.38 30.28 8.21
N PRO A 55 -32.28 31.05 9.30
CA PRO A 55 -33.38 31.21 10.23
C PRO A 55 -34.56 32.00 9.62
N THR A 56 -34.35 32.66 8.49
CA THR A 56 -35.38 33.49 7.82
C THR A 56 -36.29 32.64 6.93
N THR A 57 -35.70 31.69 6.20
CA THR A 57 -36.41 30.79 5.27
C THR A 57 -36.68 29.43 5.87
N GLY A 58 -35.96 29.06 6.97
CA GLY A 58 -36.03 27.74 7.56
C GLY A 58 -35.27 26.69 6.75
N GLU A 59 -34.60 27.08 5.68
CA GLU A 59 -33.86 26.17 4.82
C GLU A 59 -32.53 25.76 5.46
N ILE A 60 -32.23 24.48 5.34
CA ILE A 60 -30.94 23.89 5.72
C ILE A 60 -30.19 23.53 4.45
N LYS A 61 -29.03 24.13 4.25
CA LYS A 61 -28.12 23.76 3.20
C LYS A 61 -27.23 22.62 3.67
N LEU A 62 -27.31 21.51 2.95
CA LEU A 62 -26.55 20.28 3.22
C LEU A 62 -25.50 20.05 2.13
N SER A 63 -24.43 19.35 2.46
CA SER A 63 -23.44 18.86 1.50
C SER A 63 -23.08 17.41 1.77
N ARG A 64 -23.26 16.58 0.76
CA ARG A 64 -22.80 15.18 0.75
C ARG A 64 -21.31 15.11 0.50
N GLU A 65 -20.79 15.92 -0.40
CA GLU A 65 -19.38 15.94 -0.75
C GLU A 65 -18.50 16.26 0.45
N ARG A 66 -18.89 17.26 1.25
CA ARG A 66 -18.15 17.59 2.48
C ARG A 66 -18.27 16.52 3.55
N ALA A 67 -19.44 15.90 3.69
CA ALA A 67 -19.62 14.78 4.59
C ALA A 67 -18.73 13.60 4.17
N ALA A 68 -18.69 13.25 2.89
CA ALA A 68 -17.83 12.22 2.35
C ALA A 68 -16.34 12.52 2.59
N ARG A 69 -15.90 13.76 2.41
CA ARG A 69 -14.53 14.18 2.73
C ARG A 69 -14.19 14.01 4.20
N ILE A 70 -15.07 14.39 5.11
CA ILE A 70 -14.86 14.22 6.55
C ILE A 70 -14.73 12.73 6.89
N ARG A 71 -15.60 11.90 6.33
CA ARG A 71 -15.58 10.45 6.55
C ARG A 71 -14.30 9.80 6.02
N ILE A 72 -13.83 10.22 4.84
CA ILE A 72 -12.55 9.76 4.29
C ILE A 72 -11.42 10.12 5.26
N TRP A 73 -11.38 11.34 5.78
CA TRP A 73 -10.35 11.76 6.73
C TRP A 73 -10.40 10.96 8.04
N GLU A 74 -11.56 10.60 8.55
CA GLU A 74 -11.74 9.75 9.73
C GLU A 74 -11.21 8.33 9.47
N VAL A 75 -11.51 7.75 8.30
CA VAL A 75 -11.01 6.45 7.88
C VAL A 75 -9.49 6.46 7.75
N LEU A 76 -8.93 7.50 7.14
CA LEU A 76 -7.48 7.64 6.98
C LEU A 76 -6.78 7.87 8.32
N GLU A 77 -7.37 8.63 9.24
CA GLU A 77 -6.84 8.82 10.59
C GLU A 77 -6.81 7.50 11.36
N THR A 78 -7.87 6.70 11.25
CA THR A 78 -7.91 5.35 11.84
C THR A 78 -6.85 4.45 11.24
N ALA A 79 -6.73 4.44 9.92
CA ALA A 79 -5.69 3.67 9.22
C ALA A 79 -4.27 4.09 9.63
N TYR A 80 -4.04 5.37 9.84
CA TYR A 80 -2.77 5.89 10.34
C TYR A 80 -2.48 5.43 11.78
N ARG A 81 -3.48 5.50 12.66
CA ARG A 81 -3.36 5.08 14.06
C ARG A 81 -3.14 3.58 14.21
N GLU A 82 -3.88 2.78 13.45
CA GLU A 82 -3.79 1.32 13.46
C GLU A 82 -2.66 0.78 12.58
N LYS A 83 -1.97 1.66 11.85
CA LYS A 83 -0.94 1.30 10.86
C LYS A 83 -1.46 0.35 9.78
N SER A 84 -2.73 0.45 9.45
CA SER A 84 -3.36 -0.35 8.42
C SER A 84 -2.97 0.12 7.01
N PRO A 85 -2.85 -0.80 6.03
CA PRO A 85 -2.58 -0.43 4.65
C PRO A 85 -3.77 0.28 4.02
N VAL A 86 -3.50 1.22 3.13
CA VAL A 86 -4.49 1.90 2.29
C VAL A 86 -4.20 1.63 0.83
N ARG A 87 -5.24 1.52 0.04
CA ARG A 87 -5.14 1.33 -1.42
C ARG A 87 -5.44 2.64 -2.12
N GLY A 88 -4.69 2.93 -3.15
CA GLY A 88 -4.91 4.08 -3.98
C GLY A 88 -4.38 3.89 -5.39
N ARG A 89 -4.79 4.79 -6.28
CA ARG A 89 -4.32 4.79 -7.67
C ARG A 89 -3.32 5.91 -7.88
N VAL A 90 -2.21 5.59 -8.50
CA VAL A 90 -1.22 6.60 -8.90
C VAL A 90 -1.80 7.45 -10.01
N VAL A 91 -1.94 8.75 -9.76
CA VAL A 91 -2.57 9.69 -10.69
C VAL A 91 -1.53 10.35 -11.59
N GLU A 92 -0.47 10.86 -10.98
CA GLU A 92 0.54 11.64 -11.69
C GLU A 92 1.90 11.58 -10.99
N ARG A 93 2.95 11.93 -11.75
CA ARG A 93 4.28 12.16 -11.19
C ARG A 93 4.39 13.61 -10.71
N VAL A 94 4.91 13.77 -9.50
CA VAL A 94 5.22 15.08 -8.90
C VAL A 94 6.70 15.19 -8.56
N LYS A 95 7.15 16.37 -8.22
CA LYS A 95 8.54 16.59 -7.83
C LYS A 95 8.90 15.76 -6.59
N GLY A 96 9.81 14.81 -6.76
CA GLY A 96 10.28 13.94 -5.69
C GLY A 96 9.47 12.67 -5.44
N GLY A 97 8.42 12.40 -6.20
CA GLY A 97 7.62 11.19 -6.02
C GLY A 97 6.40 11.10 -6.92
N LEU A 98 5.36 10.46 -6.39
CA LEU A 98 4.10 10.23 -7.07
C LEU A 98 2.93 10.82 -6.26
N SER A 99 1.91 11.27 -6.95
CA SER A 99 0.62 11.63 -6.36
C SER A 99 -0.32 10.44 -6.48
N VAL A 100 -0.87 10.01 -5.36
CA VAL A 100 -1.74 8.84 -5.25
C VAL A 100 -3.09 9.26 -4.72
N ASP A 101 -4.16 8.83 -5.38
CA ASP A 101 -5.52 9.06 -4.93
C ASP A 101 -5.98 7.90 -4.03
N ILE A 102 -6.10 8.17 -2.75
CA ILE A 102 -6.62 7.26 -1.71
C ILE A 102 -7.99 7.71 -1.18
N GLY A 103 -8.72 8.52 -1.98
CA GLY A 103 -9.90 9.28 -1.58
C GLY A 103 -9.57 10.75 -1.27
N VAL A 104 -8.31 11.01 -0.95
CA VAL A 104 -7.66 12.32 -0.93
C VAL A 104 -6.31 12.20 -1.62
N ARG A 105 -5.76 13.31 -2.07
CA ARG A 105 -4.42 13.28 -2.67
C ARG A 105 -3.36 13.03 -1.61
N ALA A 106 -2.62 11.94 -1.77
CA ALA A 106 -1.48 11.57 -0.94
C ALA A 106 -0.18 11.68 -1.72
N PHE A 107 0.90 11.97 -1.02
CA PHE A 107 2.24 12.00 -1.58
C PHE A 107 2.97 10.69 -1.27
N LEU A 108 3.50 10.06 -2.31
CA LEU A 108 4.36 8.88 -2.22
C LEU A 108 5.77 9.26 -2.67
N PRO A 109 6.71 9.50 -1.73
CA PRO A 109 8.09 9.81 -2.08
C PRO A 109 8.73 8.73 -2.94
N GLY A 110 9.53 9.12 -3.93
CA GLY A 110 10.19 8.17 -4.83
C GLY A 110 11.07 7.13 -4.13
N SER A 111 11.68 7.51 -3.01
CA SER A 111 12.46 6.61 -2.14
C SER A 111 11.62 5.60 -1.36
N LEU A 112 10.31 5.79 -1.28
CA LEU A 112 9.37 4.96 -0.53
C LEU A 112 8.40 4.16 -1.42
N VAL A 113 8.58 4.21 -2.75
CA VAL A 113 7.78 3.45 -3.71
C VAL A 113 8.12 1.98 -3.68
N ASP A 114 9.40 1.65 -3.56
CA ASP A 114 9.88 0.27 -3.53
C ASP A 114 11.09 0.11 -2.60
N VAL A 115 11.40 -1.12 -2.24
CA VAL A 115 12.62 -1.50 -1.49
C VAL A 115 13.88 -1.27 -2.33
N ARG A 116 13.75 -1.41 -3.66
CA ARG A 116 14.83 -1.15 -4.62
C ARG A 116 14.69 0.24 -5.23
N PRO A 117 15.81 0.90 -5.58
CA PRO A 117 15.76 2.18 -6.27
C PRO A 117 15.05 2.04 -7.62
N ILE A 118 14.01 2.83 -7.83
CA ILE A 118 13.25 2.82 -9.08
C ILE A 118 13.82 3.89 -10.01
N ARG A 119 14.11 3.51 -11.24
CA ARG A 119 14.63 4.43 -12.25
C ARG A 119 13.54 5.23 -12.95
N ARG A 120 12.34 4.66 -13.10
CA ARG A 120 11.20 5.28 -13.79
C ARG A 120 9.96 5.23 -12.92
N LEU A 121 9.63 6.35 -12.34
CA LEU A 121 8.41 6.49 -11.52
C LEU A 121 7.15 6.56 -12.38
N GLU A 122 7.31 6.96 -13.64
CA GLU A 122 6.22 7.08 -14.59
C GLU A 122 5.51 5.75 -14.89
N ASP A 123 6.20 4.65 -14.76
CA ASP A 123 5.66 3.31 -15.03
C ASP A 123 4.55 2.91 -14.01
N TYR A 124 4.49 3.61 -12.88
CA TYR A 124 3.47 3.40 -11.85
C TYR A 124 2.20 4.22 -12.08
N ILE A 125 2.20 5.19 -13.00
CA ILE A 125 1.03 6.03 -13.26
C ILE A 125 -0.13 5.16 -13.79
N GLY A 126 -1.30 5.32 -13.16
CA GLY A 126 -2.50 4.54 -13.48
C GLY A 126 -2.57 3.17 -12.80
N GLN A 127 -1.53 2.76 -12.08
CA GLN A 127 -1.53 1.52 -11.30
C GLN A 127 -2.14 1.72 -9.92
N ASP A 128 -2.78 0.67 -9.41
CA ASP A 128 -3.23 0.61 -8.03
C ASP A 128 -2.07 0.19 -7.15
N VAL A 129 -1.85 0.92 -6.08
CA VAL A 129 -0.79 0.66 -5.11
C VAL A 129 -1.36 0.54 -3.71
N GLU A 130 -0.77 -0.34 -2.93
CA GLU A 130 -1.06 -0.49 -1.52
C GLU A 130 0.10 0.11 -0.72
N ALA A 131 -0.21 1.00 0.19
CA ALA A 131 0.79 1.74 0.96
C ALA A 131 0.31 1.98 2.39
N ARG A 132 1.23 2.31 3.28
CA ARG A 132 0.94 2.67 4.67
C ARG A 132 1.10 4.18 4.85
N ILE A 133 0.20 4.78 5.59
CA ILE A 133 0.29 6.20 5.93
C ILE A 133 1.41 6.37 6.96
N ILE A 134 2.41 7.18 6.64
CA ILE A 134 3.56 7.49 7.52
C ILE A 134 3.48 8.89 8.11
N ASN A 135 2.77 9.80 7.45
CA ASN A 135 2.49 11.13 7.95
C ASN A 135 1.07 11.55 7.57
N PHE A 136 0.37 12.17 8.51
CA PHE A 136 -1.02 12.57 8.36
C PHE A 136 -1.23 13.94 8.98
N ASP A 137 -1.50 14.96 8.16
CA ASP A 137 -1.83 16.32 8.59
C ASP A 137 -3.13 16.77 7.97
N ARG A 138 -4.22 16.66 8.74
CA ARG A 138 -5.56 17.05 8.33
C ARG A 138 -5.68 18.57 8.09
N ARG A 139 -4.92 19.39 8.84
CA ARG A 139 -5.01 20.86 8.73
C ARG A 139 -4.42 21.35 7.42
N ARG A 140 -3.36 20.72 6.96
CA ARG A 140 -2.67 21.03 5.70
C ARG A 140 -3.14 20.21 4.53
N ASN A 141 -4.12 19.31 4.73
CA ASN A 141 -4.54 18.32 3.73
C ASN A 141 -3.34 17.52 3.15
N ASN A 142 -2.39 17.20 4.02
CA ASN A 142 -1.15 16.53 3.61
C ASN A 142 -1.11 15.12 4.19
N VAL A 143 -1.04 14.13 3.30
CA VAL A 143 -0.88 12.73 3.64
C VAL A 143 0.32 12.19 2.90
N VAL A 144 1.27 11.60 3.62
CA VAL A 144 2.43 10.94 3.05
C VAL A 144 2.30 9.44 3.28
N ILE A 145 2.45 8.68 2.21
CA ILE A 145 2.33 7.23 2.22
C ILE A 145 3.64 6.55 1.83
N SER A 146 3.82 5.31 2.26
CA SER A 146 4.98 4.48 1.94
C SER A 146 4.55 3.09 1.52
N ARG A 147 4.84 2.71 0.30
CA ARG A 147 4.70 1.33 -0.19
C ARG A 147 5.85 0.46 0.33
N LYS A 148 7.03 1.04 0.44
CA LYS A 148 8.23 0.37 0.96
C LYS A 148 7.99 -0.25 2.34
N ALA A 149 7.26 0.44 3.23
CA ALA A 149 6.95 -0.05 4.58
C ALA A 149 6.18 -1.39 4.53
N ILE A 150 5.22 -1.53 3.62
CA ILE A 150 4.46 -2.79 3.44
C ILE A 150 5.34 -3.87 2.82
N LEU A 151 6.13 -3.53 1.81
CA LEU A 151 7.03 -4.48 1.17
C LEU A 151 8.09 -5.03 2.13
N GLU A 152 8.65 -4.18 2.98
CA GLU A 152 9.61 -4.58 4.02
C GLU A 152 8.96 -5.51 5.06
N GLU A 153 7.72 -5.24 5.46
CA GLU A 153 6.97 -6.10 6.38
C GLU A 153 6.68 -7.47 5.74
N GLN A 154 6.22 -7.49 4.49
CA GLN A 154 5.98 -8.74 3.75
C GLN A 154 7.26 -9.57 3.59
N LEU A 155 8.37 -8.91 3.28
CA LEU A 155 9.67 -9.56 3.20
C LEU A 155 10.14 -10.09 4.56
N ALA A 156 9.91 -9.36 5.65
CA ALA A 156 10.24 -9.81 7.00
C ALA A 156 9.43 -11.06 7.39
N VAL A 157 8.12 -11.06 7.13
CA VAL A 157 7.25 -12.22 7.36
C VAL A 157 7.68 -13.42 6.52
N GLN A 158 7.98 -13.20 5.25
CA GLN A 158 8.47 -14.25 4.36
C GLN A 158 9.80 -14.84 4.86
N ARG A 159 10.73 -13.99 5.28
CA ARG A 159 12.00 -14.42 5.86
C ARG A 159 11.81 -15.27 7.11
N GLU A 160 10.93 -14.83 8.00
CA GLU A 160 10.63 -15.57 9.24
C GLU A 160 10.01 -16.93 8.95
N GLN A 161 9.04 -16.99 8.02
CA GLN A 161 8.44 -18.25 7.59
C GLN A 161 9.46 -19.20 6.93
N THR A 162 10.33 -18.68 6.09
CA THR A 162 11.39 -19.46 5.45
C THR A 162 12.37 -19.98 6.48
N LEU A 163 12.81 -19.16 7.45
CA LEU A 163 13.68 -19.60 8.55
C LEU A 163 13.04 -20.68 9.42
N ALA A 164 11.73 -20.59 9.67
CA ALA A 164 11.00 -21.58 10.45
C ALA A 164 10.91 -22.94 9.71
N ASN A 165 10.86 -22.92 8.37
CA ASN A 165 10.75 -24.11 7.53
C ASN A 165 12.09 -24.71 7.10
N LEU A 166 13.20 -23.96 7.26
CA LEU A 166 14.53 -24.46 6.92
C LEU A 166 15.09 -25.33 8.04
N GLU A 167 15.53 -26.53 7.66
CA GLU A 167 16.19 -27.49 8.54
C GLU A 167 17.57 -27.86 7.97
N GLU A 168 18.49 -28.18 8.87
CA GLU A 168 19.83 -28.69 8.48
C GLU A 168 19.71 -30.02 7.70
N GLY A 169 20.41 -30.11 6.59
CA GLY A 169 20.36 -31.27 5.69
C GLY A 169 19.27 -31.18 4.62
N MET A 170 18.44 -30.16 4.62
CA MET A 170 17.40 -29.95 3.61
C MET A 170 18.01 -29.45 2.30
N ILE A 171 17.53 -29.98 1.17
CA ILE A 171 17.92 -29.53 -0.16
C ILE A 171 16.96 -28.43 -0.60
N VAL A 172 17.50 -27.26 -0.93
CA VAL A 172 16.73 -26.11 -1.38
C VAL A 172 17.28 -25.59 -2.71
N THR A 173 16.40 -25.01 -3.51
CA THR A 173 16.78 -24.29 -4.73
C THR A 173 16.83 -22.81 -4.43
N GLY A 174 17.94 -22.16 -4.73
CA GLY A 174 18.12 -20.73 -4.55
C GLY A 174 18.67 -20.07 -5.81
N THR A 175 18.58 -18.74 -5.84
CA THR A 175 19.10 -17.91 -6.92
C THR A 175 20.37 -17.19 -6.47
N VAL A 176 21.41 -17.26 -7.29
CA VAL A 176 22.68 -16.59 -7.02
C VAL A 176 22.49 -15.08 -7.05
N LYS A 177 22.76 -14.44 -5.93
CA LYS A 177 22.58 -13.00 -5.72
C LYS A 177 23.88 -12.22 -5.93
N ASN A 178 24.98 -12.78 -5.43
CA ASN A 178 26.30 -12.18 -5.55
C ASN A 178 27.38 -13.26 -5.45
N VAL A 179 28.52 -13.03 -6.09
CA VAL A 179 29.70 -13.90 -6.06
C VAL A 179 30.85 -13.11 -5.52
N THR A 180 31.50 -13.63 -4.47
CA THR A 180 32.68 -13.04 -3.80
C THR A 180 33.86 -14.01 -3.84
N ASP A 181 35.04 -13.55 -3.44
CA ASP A 181 36.26 -14.36 -3.43
C ASP A 181 36.19 -15.55 -2.45
N TYR A 182 35.40 -15.43 -1.38
CA TYR A 182 35.27 -16.45 -0.33
C TYR A 182 34.01 -17.29 -0.45
N GLY A 183 33.08 -16.96 -1.34
CA GLY A 183 31.86 -17.73 -1.52
C GLY A 183 30.81 -17.05 -2.39
N VAL A 184 29.65 -17.68 -2.44
CA VAL A 184 28.50 -17.25 -3.24
C VAL A 184 27.33 -16.95 -2.32
N PHE A 185 26.72 -15.80 -2.48
CA PHE A 185 25.47 -15.47 -1.81
C PHE A 185 24.28 -15.93 -2.66
N ILE A 186 23.45 -16.78 -2.07
CA ILE A 186 22.30 -17.41 -2.72
C ILE A 186 21.04 -17.02 -1.94
N ASP A 187 20.04 -16.52 -2.64
CA ASP A 187 18.72 -16.25 -2.07
C ASP A 187 17.89 -17.52 -2.02
N VAL A 188 17.58 -17.97 -0.81
CA VAL A 188 16.79 -19.18 -0.53
C VAL A 188 15.43 -18.83 0.07
N GLY A 189 14.63 -18.03 -0.64
CA GLY A 189 13.29 -17.65 -0.20
C GLY A 189 13.26 -16.37 0.64
N GLY A 190 14.04 -15.37 0.25
CA GLY A 190 14.16 -14.07 0.93
C GLY A 190 15.23 -14.04 2.01
N ILE A 191 15.99 -15.12 2.20
CA ILE A 191 17.11 -15.23 3.13
C ILE A 191 18.40 -15.38 2.34
N ASP A 192 19.42 -14.64 2.75
CA ASP A 192 20.74 -14.74 2.16
C ASP A 192 21.49 -15.95 2.75
N GLY A 193 21.70 -16.97 1.91
CA GLY A 193 22.54 -18.10 2.21
C GLY A 193 23.96 -17.89 1.68
N LEU A 194 24.95 -18.27 2.47
CA LEU A 194 26.36 -18.25 2.06
C LEU A 194 26.82 -19.67 1.72
N LEU A 195 27.19 -19.86 0.46
CA LEU A 195 27.90 -21.05 -0.02
C LEU A 195 29.40 -20.74 -0.01
N HIS A 196 30.13 -21.24 1.00
CA HIS A 196 31.56 -21.00 1.11
C HIS A 196 32.32 -21.73 -0.01
N VAL A 197 33.44 -21.16 -0.44
CA VAL A 197 34.28 -21.71 -1.52
C VAL A 197 34.70 -23.19 -1.27
N THR A 198 34.88 -23.55 -0.01
CA THR A 198 35.22 -24.93 0.40
C THR A 198 34.08 -25.94 0.24
N ASP A 199 32.85 -25.45 0.18
CA ASP A 199 31.62 -26.25 0.11
C ASP A 199 31.02 -26.30 -1.31
N ILE A 200 31.70 -25.68 -2.29
CA ILE A 200 31.30 -25.70 -3.71
C ILE A 200 31.68 -27.02 -4.36
N SER A 201 32.90 -27.50 -4.13
CA SER A 201 33.43 -28.73 -4.76
C SER A 201 34.40 -29.44 -3.84
N TRP A 202 34.55 -30.75 -4.07
CA TRP A 202 35.56 -31.58 -3.42
C TRP A 202 37.00 -31.27 -3.86
N GLY A 203 37.15 -30.59 -5.03
CA GLY A 203 38.42 -30.14 -5.57
C GLY A 203 38.75 -28.69 -5.18
N ARG A 204 39.97 -28.27 -5.55
CA ARG A 204 40.41 -26.90 -5.34
C ARG A 204 39.64 -25.96 -6.28
N VAL A 205 38.86 -25.07 -5.72
CA VAL A 205 38.12 -24.01 -6.47
C VAL A 205 39.02 -22.79 -6.54
N GLY A 206 39.33 -22.32 -7.75
CA GLY A 206 40.11 -21.11 -7.96
C GLY A 206 39.33 -19.87 -7.55
N HIS A 207 38.18 -19.67 -8.18
CA HIS A 207 37.28 -18.60 -7.84
C HIS A 207 35.82 -19.05 -8.00
N PRO A 208 34.91 -18.68 -7.08
CA PRO A 208 33.51 -19.11 -7.15
C PRO A 208 32.77 -18.72 -8.44
N SER A 209 33.20 -17.66 -9.13
CA SER A 209 32.64 -17.23 -10.44
C SER A 209 32.85 -18.24 -11.57
N GLU A 210 33.75 -19.22 -11.41
CA GLU A 210 33.92 -20.30 -12.37
C GLU A 210 32.74 -21.28 -12.37
N TYR A 211 32.03 -21.36 -11.26
CA TYR A 211 30.91 -22.30 -11.07
C TYR A 211 29.54 -21.60 -11.08
N PHE A 212 29.49 -20.38 -10.64
CA PHE A 212 28.21 -19.64 -10.46
C PHE A 212 28.30 -18.22 -11.02
N LYS A 213 27.19 -17.80 -11.64
CA LYS A 213 26.96 -16.43 -12.10
C LYS A 213 25.75 -15.83 -11.40
N VAL A 214 25.74 -14.51 -11.22
CA VAL A 214 24.59 -13.79 -10.66
C VAL A 214 23.35 -14.04 -11.52
N GLY A 215 22.27 -14.50 -10.88
CA GLY A 215 21.02 -14.87 -11.53
C GLY A 215 20.86 -16.37 -11.83
N ASP A 216 21.91 -17.19 -11.61
CA ASP A 216 21.81 -18.63 -11.78
C ASP A 216 20.99 -19.26 -10.65
N GLU A 217 20.24 -20.30 -10.98
CA GLU A 217 19.59 -21.17 -10.00
C GLU A 217 20.52 -22.32 -9.59
N ALA A 218 20.65 -22.55 -8.29
CA ALA A 218 21.44 -23.64 -7.74
C ALA A 218 20.66 -24.44 -6.70
N LYS A 219 20.79 -25.76 -6.77
CA LYS A 219 20.33 -26.66 -5.70
C LYS A 219 21.44 -26.81 -4.69
N VAL A 220 21.15 -26.47 -3.44
CA VAL A 220 22.11 -26.46 -2.35
C VAL A 220 21.54 -27.17 -1.12
N VAL A 221 22.41 -27.67 -0.28
CA VAL A 221 22.03 -28.28 0.99
C VAL A 221 22.23 -27.28 2.11
N VAL A 222 21.27 -27.19 3.00
CA VAL A 222 21.38 -26.37 4.20
C VAL A 222 22.31 -27.05 5.21
N LEU A 223 23.46 -26.45 5.47
CA LEU A 223 24.44 -26.97 6.42
C LEU A 223 24.16 -26.48 7.85
N LYS A 224 23.80 -25.20 8.00
CA LYS A 224 23.50 -24.57 9.27
C LYS A 224 22.54 -23.43 9.10
N VAL A 225 21.60 -23.28 10.04
CA VAL A 225 20.65 -22.18 10.11
C VAL A 225 20.93 -21.32 11.34
N ASP A 226 21.32 -20.06 11.11
CA ASP A 226 21.46 -19.06 12.17
C ASP A 226 20.19 -18.21 12.21
N ARG A 227 19.27 -18.57 13.10
CA ARG A 227 17.98 -17.91 13.25
C ARG A 227 18.08 -16.51 13.85
N GLU A 228 19.09 -16.25 14.65
CA GLU A 228 19.29 -14.93 15.28
C GLU A 228 19.79 -13.90 14.26
N LYS A 229 20.72 -14.30 13.40
CA LYS A 229 21.28 -13.41 12.36
C LYS A 229 20.53 -13.46 11.04
N GLY A 230 19.56 -14.38 10.89
CA GLY A 230 18.82 -14.55 9.64
C GLY A 230 19.72 -15.00 8.48
N ARG A 231 20.74 -15.82 8.75
CA ARG A 231 21.71 -16.32 7.78
C ARG A 231 21.72 -17.85 7.74
N VAL A 232 21.98 -18.37 6.58
CA VAL A 232 22.05 -19.81 6.33
C VAL A 232 23.38 -20.16 5.67
N SER A 233 24.03 -21.20 6.17
CA SER A 233 25.22 -21.76 5.53
C SER A 233 24.80 -22.88 4.60
N LEU A 234 25.30 -22.87 3.38
CA LEU A 234 24.93 -23.77 2.31
C LEU A 234 26.12 -24.64 1.86
N GLY A 235 25.81 -25.81 1.33
CA GLY A 235 26.74 -26.70 0.68
C GLY A 235 26.23 -27.15 -0.69
N TYR A 236 27.11 -27.30 -1.65
CA TYR A 236 26.76 -27.75 -3.01
C TYR A 236 27.20 -29.19 -3.29
N ARG A 237 28.12 -29.70 -2.52
CA ARG A 237 28.69 -31.06 -2.62
C ARG A 237 27.89 -32.11 -1.85
#